data_7be78e4a411b6c4e6bacbaac9c39dae0
#
_entry.id   7be78e4a411b6c4e6bacbaac9c39dae0
#
_cell.length_a   1.000
_cell.length_b   1.000
_cell.length_c   1.000
_cell.angle_alpha   90.00
_cell.angle_beta   90.00
_cell.angle_gamma   90.00
#
_symmetry.space_group_name_H-M   'P 1'
#
loop_
_entity.id
_entity.type
_entity.pdbx_description
1 polymer ?
#
loop_
_entity_poly.entity_id
_entity_poly.type
_entity_poly.pdbx_seq_one_letter_code
_entity_poly.pdbx_strand_id
1 'polypeptide(L)'
;FYNIALFTKGGILLHPGKLVRAMVDTLPENISLYENSSLLNWKKVNDAVICNFKNGSVKTKKIIFATNGFLKSLGIKSNYNFPITLTASMTRSLTDEEFDSIGQPKEWGVLPVRPMGATIRMTKDRRILIRNTAEVYNPYQMSQNELNKRSFKQKIGIKKRFPELPDDIIQSSWSGIVSRTRNS
;
A
#
# COMPACT_ATOMS: atom_id res chain seq x y z
N PHE A 1 -7.24 -24.40 3.94
CA PHE A 1 -6.39 -23.53 4.74
C PHE A 1 -7.19 -22.54 5.61
N TYR A 2 -8.37 -22.13 5.17
CA TYR A 2 -9.33 -21.35 5.95
C TYR A 2 -10.52 -22.23 6.33
N ASN A 3 -10.86 -22.26 7.61
CA ASN A 3 -12.00 -23.08 8.09
C ASN A 3 -13.35 -22.39 7.79
N ILE A 4 -13.37 -21.06 7.79
CA ILE A 4 -14.57 -20.26 7.58
C ILE A 4 -14.18 -19.01 6.80
N ALA A 5 -15.03 -18.60 5.86
CA ALA A 5 -14.90 -17.35 5.14
C ALA A 5 -16.28 -16.65 5.06
N LEU A 6 -16.28 -15.33 5.23
CA LEU A 6 -17.44 -14.48 4.98
C LEU A 6 -17.30 -13.86 3.59
N PHE A 7 -18.26 -14.14 2.73
CA PHE A 7 -18.32 -13.50 1.41
C PHE A 7 -19.15 -12.21 1.47
N THR A 8 -18.55 -11.09 1.06
CA THR A 8 -19.23 -9.80 1.01
C THR A 8 -19.47 -9.41 -0.44
N LYS A 9 -20.74 -9.24 -0.82
CA LYS A 9 -21.14 -8.72 -2.13
C LYS A 9 -20.82 -7.22 -2.23
N GLY A 10 -20.54 -6.71 -3.44
CA GLY A 10 -20.31 -5.29 -3.70
C GLY A 10 -18.89 -4.81 -3.42
N GLY A 11 -17.98 -5.71 -3.06
CA GLY A 11 -16.54 -5.40 -3.00
C GLY A 11 -15.99 -5.13 -4.39
N ILE A 12 -15.12 -4.12 -4.52
CA ILE A 12 -14.45 -3.78 -5.78
C ILE A 12 -12.96 -3.95 -5.61
N LEU A 13 -12.33 -4.66 -6.54
CA LEU A 13 -10.89 -4.75 -6.63
C LEU A 13 -10.37 -3.68 -7.59
N LEU A 14 -9.50 -2.80 -7.07
CA LEU A 14 -8.95 -1.69 -7.85
C LEU A 14 -7.42 -1.82 -7.96
N HIS A 15 -6.89 -1.33 -9.06
CA HIS A 15 -5.46 -1.10 -9.22
C HIS A 15 -5.13 0.31 -8.70
N PRO A 16 -4.49 0.48 -7.52
CA PRO A 16 -4.34 1.78 -6.88
C PRO A 16 -3.63 2.82 -7.75
N GLY A 17 -2.55 2.43 -8.44
CA GLY A 17 -1.80 3.33 -9.29
C GLY A 17 -2.60 3.84 -10.51
N LYS A 18 -3.42 2.97 -11.13
CA LYS A 18 -4.30 3.40 -12.23
C LYS A 18 -5.40 4.33 -11.72
N LEU A 19 -5.97 4.03 -10.55
CA LEU A 19 -7.00 4.88 -9.94
C LEU A 19 -6.46 6.30 -9.69
N VAL A 20 -5.30 6.41 -9.03
CA VAL A 20 -4.72 7.73 -8.71
C VAL A 20 -4.40 8.52 -9.99
N ARG A 21 -3.86 7.88 -11.01
CA ARG A 21 -3.60 8.53 -12.32
C ARG A 21 -4.90 9.03 -12.96
N ALA A 22 -5.92 8.20 -13.03
CA ALA A 22 -7.20 8.60 -13.56
C ALA A 22 -7.85 9.77 -12.78
N MET A 23 -7.67 9.81 -11.46
CA MET A 23 -8.11 10.94 -10.64
C MET A 23 -7.35 12.22 -11.00
N VAL A 24 -6.05 12.14 -11.26
CA VAL A 24 -5.25 13.30 -11.70
C VAL A 24 -5.70 13.78 -13.07
N ASP A 25 -5.93 12.86 -14.01
CA ASP A 25 -6.35 13.17 -15.38
C ASP A 25 -7.75 13.83 -15.43
N THR A 26 -8.54 13.69 -14.37
CA THR A 26 -9.91 14.23 -14.26
C THR A 26 -10.04 15.35 -13.22
N LEU A 27 -8.92 15.96 -12.81
CA LEU A 27 -8.97 17.08 -11.87
C LEU A 27 -9.78 18.25 -12.45
N PRO A 28 -10.66 18.88 -11.67
CA PRO A 28 -11.36 20.10 -12.07
C PRO A 28 -10.38 21.25 -12.35
N GLU A 29 -10.74 22.16 -13.24
CA GLU A 29 -9.89 23.30 -13.65
C GLU A 29 -9.47 24.23 -12.50
N ASN A 30 -10.25 24.27 -11.42
CA ASN A 30 -9.93 25.08 -10.23
C ASN A 30 -8.91 24.41 -9.30
N ILE A 31 -8.37 23.22 -9.65
CA ILE A 31 -7.35 22.50 -8.89
C ILE A 31 -6.04 22.51 -9.67
N SER A 32 -4.98 23.02 -9.06
CA SER A 32 -3.62 22.97 -9.59
C SER A 32 -2.82 21.88 -8.87
N LEU A 33 -2.30 20.93 -9.63
CA LEU A 33 -1.43 19.88 -9.11
C LEU A 33 0.04 20.22 -9.37
N TYR A 34 0.85 20.13 -8.32
CA TYR A 34 2.30 20.33 -8.40
C TYR A 34 3.01 19.09 -7.93
N GLU A 35 3.54 18.31 -8.85
CA GLU A 35 4.39 17.16 -8.57
C GLU A 35 5.84 17.60 -8.25
N ASN A 36 6.62 16.71 -7.65
CA ASN A 36 8.02 16.97 -7.27
C ASN A 36 8.22 18.23 -6.41
N SER A 37 7.18 18.63 -5.70
CA SER A 37 7.11 19.85 -4.90
C SER A 37 6.95 19.51 -3.42
N SER A 38 7.99 18.95 -2.83
CA SER A 38 8.00 18.56 -1.42
C SER A 38 7.91 19.78 -0.51
N LEU A 39 6.97 19.75 0.44
CA LEU A 39 6.86 20.74 1.50
C LEU A 39 8.07 20.64 2.43
N LEU A 40 8.88 21.69 2.52
CA LEU A 40 10.05 21.73 3.39
C LEU A 40 9.69 22.14 4.81
N ASN A 41 8.90 23.19 4.95
CA ASN A 41 8.38 23.66 6.23
C ASN A 41 7.11 24.51 6.01
N TRP A 42 6.43 24.75 7.11
CA TRP A 42 5.25 25.60 7.12
C TRP A 42 5.13 26.37 8.42
N LYS A 43 4.47 27.51 8.39
CA LYS A 43 4.18 28.32 9.58
C LYS A 43 2.84 29.02 9.46
N LYS A 44 2.15 29.15 10.58
CA LYS A 44 0.95 30.01 10.68
C LYS A 44 1.42 31.44 10.98
N VAL A 45 0.92 32.40 10.21
CA VAL A 45 1.18 33.83 10.37
C VAL A 45 -0.16 34.56 10.26
N ASN A 46 -0.65 35.05 11.39
CA ASN A 46 -1.99 35.59 11.50
C ASN A 46 -3.06 34.61 11.01
N ASP A 47 -3.89 34.97 10.07
CA ASP A 47 -4.96 34.16 9.48
C ASP A 47 -4.50 33.36 8.24
N ALA A 48 -3.20 33.32 7.98
CA ALA A 48 -2.64 32.61 6.84
C ALA A 48 -1.64 31.54 7.26
N VAL A 49 -1.46 30.55 6.39
CA VAL A 49 -0.41 29.54 6.46
C VAL A 49 0.56 29.79 5.31
N ILE A 50 1.84 29.88 5.62
CA ILE A 50 2.92 29.98 4.62
C ILE A 50 3.59 28.63 4.53
N CYS A 51 3.58 28.05 3.33
CA CYS A 51 4.19 26.77 2.99
C CYS A 51 5.42 27.03 2.11
N ASN A 52 6.59 26.54 2.50
CA ASN A 52 7.84 26.73 1.77
C ASN A 52 8.25 25.43 1.04
N PHE A 53 8.62 25.58 -0.20
CA PHE A 53 9.11 24.55 -1.10
C PHE A 53 10.51 24.93 -1.62
N LYS A 54 11.18 24.01 -2.31
CA LYS A 54 12.53 24.29 -2.87
C LYS A 54 12.53 25.51 -3.81
N ASN A 55 11.50 25.66 -4.62
CA ASN A 55 11.45 26.65 -5.70
C ASN A 55 10.44 27.78 -5.45
N GLY A 56 9.95 27.95 -4.23
CA GLY A 56 8.98 29.00 -3.93
C GLY A 56 8.19 28.77 -2.66
N SER A 57 7.18 29.61 -2.47
CA SER A 57 6.27 29.50 -1.33
C SER A 57 4.83 29.72 -1.74
N VAL A 58 3.91 29.13 -0.97
CA VAL A 58 2.46 29.31 -1.12
C VAL A 58 1.90 29.91 0.17
N LYS A 59 1.12 30.98 0.04
CA LYS A 59 0.32 31.55 1.12
C LYS A 59 -1.13 31.12 0.96
N THR A 60 -1.70 30.50 1.98
CA THR A 60 -3.09 30.00 1.96
C THR A 60 -3.79 30.26 3.28
N LYS A 61 -5.12 30.26 3.29
CA LYS A 61 -5.93 30.32 4.50
C LYS A 61 -6.03 29.00 5.24
N LYS A 62 -5.97 27.88 4.52
CA LYS A 62 -6.13 26.53 5.07
C LYS A 62 -5.13 25.58 4.43
N ILE A 63 -4.67 24.60 5.20
CA ILE A 63 -3.84 23.50 4.72
C ILE A 63 -4.43 22.17 5.17
N ILE A 64 -4.38 21.17 4.31
CA ILE A 64 -4.76 19.79 4.61
C ILE A 64 -3.52 18.92 4.43
N PHE A 65 -3.13 18.22 5.48
CA PHE A 65 -2.02 17.28 5.45
C PHE A 65 -2.55 15.85 5.21
N ALA A 66 -2.42 15.37 3.98
CA ALA A 66 -2.82 14.02 3.57
C ALA A 66 -1.58 13.12 3.42
N THR A 67 -0.64 13.21 4.33
CA THR A 67 0.71 12.62 4.22
C THR A 67 0.85 11.25 4.93
N ASN A 68 -0.26 10.58 5.20
CA ASN A 68 -0.29 9.26 5.84
C ASN A 68 0.56 9.23 7.13
N GLY A 69 1.48 8.28 7.27
CA GLY A 69 2.37 8.13 8.43
C GLY A 69 3.47 9.18 8.58
N PHE A 70 3.56 10.15 7.66
CA PHE A 70 4.66 11.12 7.60
C PHE A 70 4.36 12.47 8.29
N LEU A 71 3.27 12.61 9.02
CA LEU A 71 2.90 13.85 9.71
C LEU A 71 4.01 14.37 10.65
N LYS A 72 4.72 13.48 11.32
CA LYS A 72 5.80 13.84 12.24
C LYS A 72 6.98 14.52 11.54
N SER A 73 7.28 14.16 10.30
CA SER A 73 8.34 14.79 9.51
C SER A 73 8.04 16.26 9.15
N LEU A 74 6.77 16.64 9.22
CA LEU A 74 6.30 18.01 9.01
C LEU A 74 6.12 18.81 10.34
N GLY A 75 6.67 18.30 11.44
CA GLY A 75 6.58 18.94 12.75
C GLY A 75 5.20 18.79 13.43
N ILE A 76 4.30 18.01 12.86
CA ILE A 76 2.97 17.80 13.44
C ILE A 76 3.04 16.68 14.46
N LYS A 77 2.92 17.06 15.74
CA LYS A 77 2.87 16.09 16.84
C LYS A 77 1.46 15.48 16.88
N SER A 78 1.36 14.21 16.54
CA SER A 78 0.12 13.45 16.65
C SER A 78 0.37 12.17 17.44
N ASN A 79 -0.36 12.02 18.55
CA ASN A 79 -0.37 10.78 19.33
C ASN A 79 -1.49 9.84 18.89
N TYR A 80 -2.26 10.22 17.86
CA TYR A 80 -3.43 9.48 17.40
C TYR A 80 -3.09 8.51 16.27
N ASN A 81 -1.94 8.65 15.64
CA ASN A 81 -1.48 7.76 14.59
C ASN A 81 -0.04 7.30 14.82
N PHE A 82 0.24 6.09 14.41
CA PHE A 82 1.59 5.55 14.38
C PHE A 82 1.84 4.82 13.06
N PRO A 83 3.01 5.02 12.46
CA PRO A 83 3.37 4.34 11.23
C PRO A 83 3.80 2.90 11.52
N ILE A 84 3.44 1.99 10.63
CA ILE A 84 3.97 0.63 10.58
C ILE A 84 4.49 0.33 9.17
N THR A 85 5.50 -0.51 9.08
CA THR A 85 6.04 -0.97 7.80
C THR A 85 5.36 -2.28 7.41
N LEU A 86 4.81 -2.33 6.21
CA LEU A 86 4.25 -3.52 5.59
C LEU A 86 5.14 -3.95 4.42
N THR A 87 5.22 -5.25 4.20
CA THR A 87 5.90 -5.82 3.03
C THR A 87 4.94 -6.69 2.25
N ALA A 88 4.98 -6.57 0.95
CA ALA A 88 4.18 -7.35 0.02
C ALA A 88 5.06 -7.95 -1.07
N SER A 89 4.61 -9.07 -1.63
CA SER A 89 5.17 -9.67 -2.82
C SER A 89 4.08 -9.92 -3.86
N MET A 90 4.48 -9.92 -5.11
CA MET A 90 3.61 -10.23 -6.24
C MET A 90 4.28 -11.29 -7.11
N THR A 91 3.49 -12.25 -7.55
CA THR A 91 3.94 -13.26 -8.51
C THR A 91 4.12 -12.64 -9.90
N ARG A 92 4.82 -13.32 -10.79
CA ARG A 92 4.61 -13.15 -12.22
C ARG A 92 3.16 -13.52 -12.59
N SER A 93 2.76 -13.22 -13.78
CA SER A 93 1.50 -13.75 -14.32
C SER A 93 1.56 -15.28 -14.33
N LEU A 94 0.49 -15.94 -13.91
CA LEU A 94 0.38 -17.40 -13.96
C LEU A 94 0.29 -17.87 -15.42
N THR A 95 0.92 -19.00 -15.75
CA THR A 95 0.70 -19.70 -17.03
C THR A 95 -0.74 -20.25 -17.08
N ASP A 96 -1.14 -20.75 -18.24
CA ASP A 96 -2.47 -21.36 -18.37
C ASP A 96 -2.58 -22.62 -17.48
N GLU A 97 -1.55 -23.46 -17.46
CA GLU A 97 -1.49 -24.66 -16.62
C GLU A 97 -1.52 -24.33 -15.12
N GLU A 98 -0.78 -23.31 -14.70
CA GLU A 98 -0.77 -22.84 -13.30
C GLU A 98 -2.12 -22.25 -12.90
N PHE A 99 -2.75 -21.51 -13.79
CA PHE A 99 -4.07 -20.94 -13.56
C PHE A 99 -5.15 -22.00 -13.49
N ASP A 100 -5.04 -23.03 -14.34
CA ASP A 100 -5.93 -24.20 -14.34
C ASP A 100 -5.77 -25.00 -13.03
N SER A 101 -4.55 -25.20 -12.57
CA SER A 101 -4.27 -25.95 -11.34
C SER A 101 -4.92 -25.37 -10.10
N ILE A 102 -5.18 -24.06 -10.08
CA ILE A 102 -5.88 -23.38 -8.98
C ILE A 102 -7.37 -23.15 -9.24
N GLY A 103 -7.92 -23.73 -10.31
CA GLY A 103 -9.36 -23.72 -10.62
C GLY A 103 -9.83 -22.47 -11.35
N GLN A 104 -8.99 -21.76 -12.09
CA GLN A 104 -9.31 -20.58 -12.92
C GLN A 104 -10.17 -19.54 -12.19
N PRO A 105 -9.77 -19.08 -11.00
CA PRO A 105 -10.61 -18.19 -10.22
C PRO A 105 -10.76 -16.82 -10.91
N LYS A 106 -11.95 -16.25 -10.86
CA LYS A 106 -12.14 -14.82 -11.19
C LYS A 106 -11.32 -13.95 -10.23
N GLU A 107 -11.19 -12.66 -10.54
CA GLU A 107 -10.58 -11.71 -9.62
C GLU A 107 -11.21 -11.80 -8.21
N TRP A 108 -10.36 -11.86 -7.20
CA TRP A 108 -10.82 -11.94 -5.81
C TRP A 108 -9.79 -11.31 -4.86
N GLY A 109 -10.26 -10.98 -3.66
CA GLY A 109 -9.39 -10.54 -2.56
C GLY A 109 -9.87 -11.12 -1.25
N VAL A 110 -8.93 -11.52 -0.40
CA VAL A 110 -9.18 -12.01 0.95
C VAL A 110 -8.48 -11.11 1.95
N LEU A 111 -9.24 -10.66 2.94
CA LEU A 111 -8.73 -9.96 4.10
C LEU A 111 -8.76 -10.90 5.31
N PRO A 112 -7.71 -10.93 6.13
CA PRO A 112 -7.70 -11.76 7.33
C PRO A 112 -8.57 -11.12 8.42
N VAL A 113 -9.28 -11.94 9.17
CA VAL A 113 -9.98 -11.50 10.39
C VAL A 113 -8.98 -11.18 11.50
N ARG A 114 -7.91 -11.95 11.60
CA ARG A 114 -6.85 -11.68 12.57
C ARG A 114 -6.03 -10.47 12.18
N PRO A 115 -5.75 -9.53 13.09
CA PRO A 115 -4.74 -8.51 12.86
C PRO A 115 -3.43 -9.15 12.37
N MET A 116 -2.77 -8.54 11.39
CA MET A 116 -1.49 -9.02 10.85
C MET A 116 -1.56 -10.34 10.04
N GLY A 117 -2.73 -10.85 9.77
CA GLY A 117 -2.91 -12.00 8.88
C GLY A 117 -2.59 -11.67 7.41
N ALA A 118 -2.61 -12.68 6.55
CA ALA A 118 -2.31 -12.49 5.13
C ALA A 118 -3.48 -11.85 4.38
N THR A 119 -3.23 -10.72 3.76
CA THR A 119 -4.06 -10.18 2.67
C THR A 119 -3.58 -10.80 1.37
N ILE A 120 -4.48 -11.35 0.58
CA ILE A 120 -4.15 -11.98 -0.70
C ILE A 120 -5.14 -11.49 -1.75
N ARG A 121 -4.65 -11.25 -2.96
CA ARG A 121 -5.48 -10.81 -4.09
C ARG A 121 -5.05 -11.51 -5.37
N MET A 122 -6.02 -11.87 -6.17
CA MET A 122 -5.83 -12.27 -7.56
C MET A 122 -6.17 -11.07 -8.45
N THR A 123 -5.24 -10.67 -9.30
CA THR A 123 -5.42 -9.57 -10.25
C THR A 123 -5.98 -10.09 -11.57
N LYS A 124 -6.52 -9.19 -12.41
CA LYS A 124 -7.07 -9.52 -13.73
C LYS A 124 -6.05 -10.15 -14.68
N ASP A 125 -4.77 -9.77 -14.53
CA ASP A 125 -3.66 -10.31 -15.30
C ASP A 125 -3.04 -11.56 -14.63
N ARG A 126 -3.84 -12.27 -13.84
CA ARG A 126 -3.52 -13.56 -13.20
C ARG A 126 -2.29 -13.52 -12.30
N ARG A 127 -2.08 -12.43 -11.55
CA ARG A 127 -1.01 -12.34 -10.55
C ARG A 127 -1.58 -12.49 -9.15
N ILE A 128 -0.84 -13.14 -8.29
CA ILE A 128 -1.19 -13.23 -6.87
C ILE A 128 -0.34 -12.23 -6.09
N LEU A 129 -1.00 -11.32 -5.40
CA LEU A 129 -0.38 -10.44 -4.42
C LEU A 129 -0.59 -11.02 -3.02
N ILE A 130 0.47 -11.07 -2.22
CA ILE A 130 0.40 -11.44 -0.81
C ILE A 130 1.08 -10.38 0.06
N ARG A 131 0.42 -10.01 1.15
CA ARG A 131 0.95 -9.20 2.24
C ARG A 131 0.64 -9.89 3.55
N ASN A 132 1.66 -10.38 4.24
CA ASN A 132 1.53 -11.13 5.48
C ASN A 132 2.55 -10.71 6.56
N THR A 133 3.21 -9.58 6.35
CA THR A 133 4.16 -9.02 7.30
C THR A 133 3.75 -7.61 7.68
N ALA A 134 3.90 -7.27 8.94
CA ALA A 134 3.80 -5.91 9.43
C ALA A 134 4.78 -5.76 10.59
N GLU A 135 5.49 -4.67 10.63
CA GLU A 135 6.63 -4.45 11.51
C GLU A 135 6.62 -3.03 12.06
N VAL A 136 7.39 -2.80 13.11
CA VAL A 136 7.63 -1.46 13.63
C VAL A 136 8.16 -0.58 12.50
N TYR A 137 7.74 0.68 12.49
CA TYR A 137 8.16 1.66 11.49
C TYR A 137 9.69 1.77 11.42
N ASN A 138 10.21 1.56 10.24
CA ASN A 138 11.59 1.84 9.90
C ASN A 138 11.63 3.02 8.93
N PRO A 139 12.21 4.18 9.31
CA PRO A 139 12.30 5.36 8.43
C PRO A 139 13.28 5.18 7.28
N TYR A 140 14.15 4.19 7.34
CA TYR A 140 15.14 3.91 6.32
C TYR A 140 14.58 3.01 5.23
N GLN A 141 15.13 3.15 4.04
CA GLN A 141 14.82 2.23 2.95
C GLN A 141 15.28 0.82 3.33
N MET A 142 14.37 -0.14 3.17
CA MET A 142 14.68 -1.54 3.44
C MET A 142 15.69 -2.06 2.42
N SER A 143 16.74 -2.70 2.89
CA SER A 143 17.75 -3.31 2.02
C SER A 143 17.17 -4.49 1.23
N GLN A 144 17.81 -4.84 0.11
CA GLN A 144 17.38 -5.99 -0.71
C GLN A 144 17.41 -7.31 0.09
N ASN A 145 18.40 -7.49 0.98
CA ASN A 145 18.48 -8.68 1.83
C ASN A 145 17.31 -8.77 2.81
N GLU A 146 16.87 -7.66 3.36
CA GLU A 146 15.70 -7.61 4.24
C GLU A 146 14.41 -7.89 3.47
N LEU A 147 14.28 -7.34 2.27
CA LEU A 147 13.15 -7.66 1.38
C LEU A 147 13.12 -9.15 1.01
N ASN A 148 14.27 -9.74 0.69
CA ASN A 148 14.39 -11.17 0.35
C ASN A 148 13.95 -12.08 1.51
N LYS A 149 14.33 -11.77 2.75
CA LYS A 149 13.86 -12.51 3.94
C LYS A 149 12.35 -12.49 4.10
N ARG A 150 11.72 -11.35 3.80
CA ARG A 150 10.26 -11.18 3.89
C ARG A 150 9.55 -11.82 2.71
N SER A 151 10.12 -11.70 1.53
CA SER A 151 9.65 -12.37 0.32
C SER A 151 9.62 -13.90 0.51
N PHE A 152 10.63 -14.48 1.16
CA PHE A 152 10.65 -15.90 1.50
C PHE A 152 9.47 -16.30 2.39
N LYS A 153 9.13 -15.50 3.42
CA LYS A 153 7.93 -15.75 4.25
C LYS A 153 6.64 -15.67 3.43
N GLN A 154 6.59 -14.76 2.46
CA GLN A 154 5.45 -14.58 1.57
C GLN A 154 5.32 -15.72 0.57
N LYS A 155 6.44 -16.23 0.04
CA LYS A 155 6.52 -17.43 -0.77
C LYS A 155 5.93 -18.64 -0.02
N ILE A 156 6.36 -18.88 1.23
CA ILE A 156 5.77 -19.91 2.08
C ILE A 156 4.26 -19.70 2.24
N GLY A 157 3.83 -18.47 2.41
CA GLY A 157 2.42 -18.11 2.52
C GLY A 157 1.60 -18.43 1.27
N ILE A 158 2.16 -18.22 0.07
CA ILE A 158 1.55 -18.61 -1.20
C ILE A 158 1.51 -20.13 -1.31
N LYS A 159 2.64 -20.81 -1.12
CA LYS A 159 2.77 -22.26 -1.26
C LYS A 159 1.82 -23.05 -0.35
N LYS A 160 1.59 -22.57 0.87
CA LYS A 160 0.60 -23.17 1.80
C LYS A 160 -0.84 -23.09 1.30
N ARG A 161 -1.16 -22.16 0.41
CA ARG A 161 -2.52 -21.95 -0.11
C ARG A 161 -2.72 -22.53 -1.49
N PHE A 162 -1.65 -22.54 -2.25
CA PHE A 162 -1.60 -22.99 -3.63
C PHE A 162 -0.37 -23.92 -3.77
N PRO A 163 -0.46 -25.15 -3.24
CA PRO A 163 0.64 -26.09 -3.23
C PRO A 163 1.11 -26.53 -4.64
N GLU A 164 0.26 -26.38 -5.63
CA GLU A 164 0.53 -26.71 -7.03
C GLU A 164 1.44 -25.70 -7.72
N LEU A 165 1.46 -24.45 -7.24
CA LEU A 165 2.26 -23.40 -7.87
C LEU A 165 3.76 -23.60 -7.64
N PRO A 166 4.61 -23.22 -8.61
CA PRO A 166 6.06 -23.39 -8.50
C PRO A 166 6.68 -22.49 -7.43
N ASP A 167 7.89 -22.83 -7.04
CA ASP A 167 8.61 -22.17 -5.95
C ASP A 167 9.19 -20.81 -6.34
N ASP A 168 9.49 -20.58 -7.61
CA ASP A 168 10.11 -19.38 -8.16
C ASP A 168 9.12 -18.34 -8.69
N ILE A 169 7.88 -18.42 -8.22
CA ILE A 169 6.76 -17.64 -8.78
C ILE A 169 6.79 -16.17 -8.42
N ILE A 170 7.47 -15.76 -7.32
CA ILE A 170 7.53 -14.36 -6.91
C ILE A 170 8.43 -13.57 -7.85
N GLN A 171 7.88 -12.55 -8.48
CA GLN A 171 8.58 -11.66 -9.39
C GLN A 171 9.08 -10.38 -8.70
N SER A 172 8.30 -9.82 -7.79
CA SER A 172 8.64 -8.55 -7.14
C SER A 172 8.22 -8.52 -5.68
N SER A 173 8.98 -7.77 -4.88
CA SER A 173 8.68 -7.53 -3.48
C SER A 173 8.99 -6.09 -3.14
N TRP A 174 8.19 -5.48 -2.27
CA TRP A 174 8.37 -4.09 -1.85
C TRP A 174 7.89 -3.89 -0.43
N SER A 175 8.30 -2.80 0.17
CA SER A 175 7.79 -2.33 1.46
C SER A 175 7.04 -1.01 1.29
N GLY A 176 6.13 -0.75 2.19
CA GLY A 176 5.37 0.48 2.26
C GLY A 176 5.00 0.82 3.69
N ILE A 177 4.72 2.09 3.93
CA ILE A 177 4.35 2.59 5.25
C ILE A 177 2.85 2.87 5.25
N VAL A 178 2.17 2.40 6.28
CA VAL A 178 0.78 2.75 6.56
C VAL A 178 0.67 3.37 7.94
N SER A 179 -0.23 4.31 8.08
CA SER A 179 -0.59 4.88 9.37
C SER A 179 -1.71 4.08 10.01
N ARG A 180 -1.51 3.70 11.25
CA ARG A 180 -2.57 3.15 12.11
C ARG A 180 -3.06 4.24 13.05
N THR A 181 -4.36 4.35 13.20
CA THR A 181 -4.94 5.23 14.22
C THR A 181 -5.08 4.51 15.53
N ARG A 182 -5.11 5.26 16.61
CA ARG A 182 -5.26 4.70 17.96
C ARG A 182 -6.57 3.91 18.13
N ASN A 183 -7.59 4.25 17.35
CA ASN A 183 -8.93 3.69 17.44
C ASN A 183 -9.25 2.69 16.32
N SER A 184 -8.24 2.22 15.56
CA SER A 184 -8.42 1.26 14.45
C SER A 184 -7.87 -0.12 14.78
#